data_eba94cfcbecc5bcbf0d6edef2f6cc844
#
_entry.id   eba94cfcbecc5bcbf0d6edef2f6cc844
#
_cell.length_a   1.000
_cell.length_b   1.000
_cell.length_c   1.000
_cell.angle_alpha   90.00
_cell.angle_beta   90.00
_cell.angle_gamma   90.00
#
_symmetry.space_group_name_H-M   'P 1'
#
loop_
_entity.id
_entity.type
_entity.pdbx_description
1 polymer ?
#
loop_
_entity_poly.entity_id
_entity_poly.type
_entity_poly.pdbx_seq_one_letter_code
_entity_poly.pdbx_strand_id
1 'polypeptide(L)'
;MTLIQRAVPFPHWEFTAPGGDQLRVVPERGGLLTGWRCGGVERLYFDAERFADPAKSVRGGIPVLFPVCGNLPDGQLHLAQGDFSMPQHGFARDLPWTLEALEDGRGIRLQLRDSETTWAVYPFATASGLPASSGRSADQNI
;
A
#
# COMPACT_ATOMS: atom_id res chain seq x y z
N MET A 1 -18.13 -9.18 9.85
CA MET A 1 -17.07 -8.32 9.32
C MET A 1 -16.94 -7.07 10.16
N THR A 2 -15.73 -6.71 10.53
CA THR A 2 -15.46 -5.44 11.24
C THR A 2 -14.22 -4.76 10.62
N LEU A 3 -14.23 -3.42 10.60
CA LEU A 3 -13.10 -2.59 10.23
C LEU A 3 -12.93 -1.54 11.33
N ILE A 4 -11.84 -1.60 12.09
CA ILE A 4 -11.63 -0.80 13.30
C ILE A 4 -10.26 -0.13 13.25
N GLN A 5 -10.21 1.16 13.55
CA GLN A 5 -8.96 1.88 13.72
C GLN A 5 -8.39 1.66 15.12
N ARG A 6 -7.09 1.42 15.21
CA ARG A 6 -6.32 1.25 16.44
C ARG A 6 -5.18 2.26 16.48
N ALA A 7 -4.87 2.73 17.70
CA ALA A 7 -3.75 3.65 17.93
C ALA A 7 -2.46 2.95 18.37
N VAL A 8 -2.58 1.76 18.94
CA VAL A 8 -1.47 1.04 19.60
C VAL A 8 -1.25 -0.31 18.91
N PRO A 9 -0.02 -0.76 18.66
CA PRO A 9 1.29 -0.16 19.00
C PRO A 9 1.70 1.02 18.11
N PHE A 10 1.01 1.22 17.00
CA PHE A 10 1.11 2.34 16.07
C PHE A 10 -0.27 2.52 15.42
N PRO A 11 -0.60 3.67 14.83
CA PRO A 11 -1.87 3.86 14.12
C PRO A 11 -2.02 2.87 12.98
N HIS A 12 -3.09 2.08 12.99
CA HIS A 12 -3.39 1.08 11.96
C HIS A 12 -4.89 0.75 11.92
N TRP A 13 -5.30 0.05 10.88
CA TRP A 13 -6.64 -0.51 10.75
C TRP A 13 -6.59 -2.03 10.87
N GLU A 14 -7.54 -2.59 11.59
CA GLU A 14 -7.79 -4.03 11.69
C GLU A 14 -9.09 -4.37 10.96
N PHE A 15 -8.98 -5.19 9.95
CA PHE A 15 -10.10 -5.83 9.29
C PHE A 15 -10.25 -7.25 9.80
N THR A 16 -11.48 -7.64 10.19
CA THR A 16 -11.81 -9.03 10.54
C THR A 16 -12.86 -9.54 9.60
N ALA A 17 -12.54 -10.56 8.84
CA ALA A 17 -13.45 -11.24 7.93
C ALA A 17 -14.54 -12.03 8.67
N PRO A 18 -15.66 -12.40 8.03
CA PRO A 18 -16.71 -13.22 8.65
C PRO A 18 -16.21 -14.56 9.20
N GLY A 19 -15.18 -15.15 8.59
CA GLY A 19 -14.53 -16.38 9.04
C GLY A 19 -13.56 -16.23 10.21
N GLY A 20 -13.31 -15.00 10.68
CA GLY A 20 -12.42 -14.71 11.79
C GLY A 20 -10.97 -14.43 11.39
N ASP A 21 -10.61 -14.52 10.12
CA ASP A 21 -9.31 -14.10 9.62
C ASP A 21 -9.16 -12.59 9.72
N GLN A 22 -7.95 -12.13 10.03
CA GLN A 22 -7.68 -10.72 10.30
C GLN A 22 -6.54 -10.18 9.44
N LEU A 23 -6.71 -8.94 8.99
CA LEU A 23 -5.65 -8.16 8.34
C LEU A 23 -5.38 -6.92 9.17
N ARG A 24 -4.10 -6.53 9.25
CA ARG A 24 -3.67 -5.25 9.82
C ARG A 24 -3.00 -4.44 8.73
N VAL A 25 -3.46 -3.21 8.54
CA VAL A 25 -3.01 -2.35 7.45
C VAL A 25 -2.75 -0.93 7.93
N VAL A 26 -1.76 -0.26 7.34
CA VAL A 26 -1.41 1.15 7.60
C VAL A 26 -1.55 1.93 6.30
N PRO A 27 -2.74 2.49 6.01
CA PRO A 27 -2.98 3.25 4.79
C PRO A 27 -2.03 4.44 4.64
N GLU A 28 -1.73 5.15 5.72
CA GLU A 28 -0.87 6.34 5.76
C GLU A 28 0.60 6.05 5.41
N ARG A 29 1.01 4.80 5.45
CA ARG A 29 2.36 4.32 5.11
C ARG A 29 2.32 3.35 3.93
N GLY A 30 1.81 3.83 2.79
CA GLY A 30 1.83 3.11 1.53
C GLY A 30 0.87 1.92 1.45
N GLY A 31 -0.22 1.93 2.21
CA GLY A 31 -1.14 0.80 2.23
C GLY A 31 -0.52 -0.49 2.77
N LEU A 32 0.53 -0.38 3.59
CA LEU A 32 1.33 -1.50 4.08
C LEU A 32 0.49 -2.48 4.89
N LEU A 33 0.47 -3.76 4.48
CA LEU A 33 -0.01 -4.85 5.32
C LEU A 33 1.03 -5.20 6.36
N THR A 34 0.71 -5.02 7.64
CA THR A 34 1.63 -5.27 8.76
C THR A 34 1.30 -6.55 9.53
N GLY A 35 0.15 -7.17 9.25
CA GLY A 35 -0.24 -8.44 9.85
C GLY A 35 -1.31 -9.14 9.05
N TRP A 36 -1.23 -10.44 9.02
CA TRP A 36 -2.23 -11.34 8.46
C TRP A 36 -2.37 -12.57 9.36
N ARG A 37 -3.48 -12.64 10.07
CA ARG A 37 -3.79 -13.79 10.92
C ARG A 37 -4.84 -14.65 10.24
N CYS A 38 -4.50 -15.90 9.99
CA CYS A 38 -5.37 -16.88 9.37
C CYS A 38 -5.45 -18.13 10.23
N GLY A 39 -6.68 -18.55 10.59
CA GLY A 39 -6.90 -19.65 11.51
C GLY A 39 -6.25 -19.43 12.88
N GLY A 40 -6.21 -18.19 13.37
CA GLY A 40 -5.59 -17.82 14.65
C GLY A 40 -4.06 -17.71 14.63
N VAL A 41 -3.39 -17.98 13.49
CA VAL A 41 -1.93 -17.96 13.35
C VAL A 41 -1.49 -16.74 12.55
N GLU A 42 -0.55 -15.95 13.09
CA GLU A 42 0.07 -14.84 12.35
C GLU A 42 0.96 -15.40 11.21
N ARG A 43 0.75 -14.89 10.01
CA ARG A 43 1.42 -15.37 8.79
C ARG A 43 2.52 -14.45 8.29
N LEU A 44 2.57 -13.20 8.79
CA LEU A 44 3.56 -12.22 8.37
C LEU A 44 4.57 -11.94 9.47
N TYR A 45 5.84 -11.86 9.07
CA TYR A 45 6.84 -11.22 9.90
C TYR A 45 6.70 -9.71 9.78
N PHE A 46 6.77 -8.99 10.91
CA PHE A 46 6.77 -7.54 10.94
C PHE A 46 7.54 -7.02 12.17
N ASP A 47 8.51 -6.14 11.92
CA ASP A 47 9.30 -5.49 12.96
C ASP A 47 8.60 -4.19 13.41
N ALA A 48 7.72 -4.32 14.39
CA ALA A 48 6.92 -3.21 14.90
C ALA A 48 7.75 -2.14 15.64
N GLU A 49 8.81 -2.55 16.35
CA GLU A 49 9.69 -1.61 17.06
C GLU A 49 10.44 -0.71 16.09
N ARG A 50 10.97 -1.33 15.02
CA ARG A 50 11.62 -0.59 13.96
C ARG A 50 10.66 0.32 13.19
N PHE A 51 9.45 -0.12 12.97
CA PHE A 51 8.40 0.64 12.27
C PHE A 51 7.96 1.89 13.05
N ALA A 52 8.03 1.86 14.38
CA ALA A 52 7.70 3.00 15.24
C ALA A 52 8.65 4.20 15.03
N ASP A 53 9.84 3.97 14.50
CA ASP A 53 10.79 5.03 14.14
C ASP A 53 10.64 5.39 12.64
N PRO A 54 10.06 6.57 12.32
CA PRO A 54 9.82 6.96 10.92
C PRO A 54 11.10 7.17 10.10
N ALA A 55 12.26 7.34 10.75
CA ALA A 55 13.55 7.47 10.07
C ALA A 55 14.12 6.13 9.60
N LYS A 56 13.58 5.02 10.11
CA LYS A 56 14.05 3.68 9.75
C LYS A 56 13.23 3.09 8.60
N SER A 57 13.93 2.30 7.78
CA SER A 57 13.26 1.50 6.74
C SER A 57 12.38 0.42 7.37
N VAL A 58 11.22 0.20 6.78
CA VAL A 58 10.30 -0.88 7.16
C VAL A 58 10.95 -2.26 6.95
N ARG A 59 10.70 -3.19 7.88
CA ARG A 59 11.11 -4.58 7.76
C ARG A 59 9.91 -5.49 7.99
N GLY A 60 9.66 -6.35 7.02
CA GLY A 60 8.50 -7.25 7.02
C GLY A 60 7.23 -6.60 6.50
N GLY A 61 6.11 -7.29 6.68
CA GLY A 61 4.85 -6.92 6.06
C GLY A 61 4.81 -7.15 4.55
N ILE A 62 3.77 -6.64 3.90
CA ILE A 62 3.61 -6.67 2.44
C ILE A 62 3.48 -5.23 1.95
N PRO A 63 4.56 -4.63 1.41
CA PRO A 63 4.53 -3.30 0.81
C PRO A 63 3.99 -3.35 -0.63
N VAL A 64 3.42 -2.24 -1.10
CA VAL A 64 3.11 -2.04 -2.51
C VAL A 64 4.24 -1.26 -3.16
N LEU A 65 4.82 -1.84 -4.21
CA LEU A 65 5.90 -1.23 -4.98
C LEU A 65 5.35 -0.78 -6.33
N PHE A 66 5.24 0.53 -6.53
CA PHE A 66 4.72 1.12 -7.76
C PHE A 66 5.36 2.52 -8.00
N PRO A 67 5.64 2.91 -9.25
CA PRO A 67 5.39 2.20 -10.51
C PRO A 67 6.46 1.17 -10.88
N VAL A 68 7.53 1.06 -10.11
CA VAL A 68 8.64 0.14 -10.36
C VAL A 68 8.94 -0.73 -9.15
N CYS A 69 9.47 -1.93 -9.39
CA CYS A 69 10.02 -2.81 -8.37
C CYS A 69 11.52 -2.94 -8.60
N GLY A 70 12.34 -2.37 -7.71
CA GLY A 70 13.80 -2.32 -7.85
C GLY A 70 14.31 -0.91 -8.16
N ASN A 71 15.50 -0.85 -8.77
CA ASN A 71 16.12 0.40 -9.24
C ASN A 71 15.99 0.51 -10.76
N LEU A 72 15.81 1.73 -11.24
CA LEU A 72 16.03 2.06 -12.64
C LEU A 72 17.52 2.43 -12.86
N PRO A 73 18.05 2.26 -14.08
CA PRO A 73 19.37 2.75 -14.43
C PRO A 73 19.49 4.23 -14.11
N ASP A 74 20.53 4.60 -13.39
CA ASP A 74 20.79 5.99 -12.93
C ASP A 74 19.64 6.65 -12.15
N GLY A 75 18.68 5.84 -11.67
CA GLY A 75 17.47 6.35 -10.98
C GLY A 75 16.55 7.16 -11.89
N GLN A 76 16.61 6.94 -13.21
CA GLN A 76 15.86 7.71 -14.19
C GLN A 76 14.79 6.87 -14.91
N LEU A 77 13.61 7.44 -15.03
CA LEU A 77 12.52 6.96 -15.86
C LEU A 77 12.49 7.79 -17.16
N HIS A 78 12.88 7.18 -18.27
CA HIS A 78 12.87 7.82 -19.59
C HIS A 78 11.54 7.58 -20.29
N LEU A 79 10.80 8.65 -20.55
CA LEU A 79 9.50 8.63 -21.23
C LEU A 79 9.52 9.57 -22.42
N ALA A 80 8.52 9.43 -23.30
CA ALA A 80 8.34 10.38 -24.42
C ALA A 80 8.12 11.82 -23.95
N GLN A 81 7.58 12.00 -22.74
CA GLN A 81 7.32 13.30 -22.11
C GLN A 81 8.56 13.92 -21.45
N GLY A 82 9.65 13.15 -21.28
CA GLY A 82 10.88 13.60 -20.65
C GLY A 82 11.48 12.58 -19.68
N ASP A 83 12.51 13.01 -18.97
CA ASP A 83 13.22 12.21 -17.99
C ASP A 83 12.77 12.58 -16.58
N PHE A 84 12.42 11.56 -15.79
CA PHE A 84 11.89 11.71 -14.45
C PHE A 84 12.76 10.97 -13.44
N SER A 85 13.11 11.61 -12.34
CA SER A 85 13.81 10.93 -11.25
C SER A 85 12.85 10.00 -10.52
N MET A 86 13.25 8.73 -10.37
CA MET A 86 12.45 7.69 -9.74
C MET A 86 13.25 7.01 -8.63
N PRO A 87 12.78 7.10 -7.36
CA PRO A 87 13.45 6.42 -6.26
C PRO A 87 13.33 4.90 -6.40
N GLN A 88 14.21 4.18 -5.71
CA GLN A 88 14.12 2.73 -5.60
C GLN A 88 12.72 2.29 -5.16
N HIS A 89 12.11 1.37 -5.90
CA HIS A 89 10.77 0.84 -5.70
C HIS A 89 9.62 1.85 -5.93
N GLY A 90 9.90 2.98 -6.56
CA GLY A 90 8.89 3.99 -6.83
C GLY A 90 8.45 4.77 -5.59
N PHE A 91 7.22 5.25 -5.60
CA PHE A 91 6.71 6.19 -4.58
C PHE A 91 5.52 5.66 -3.77
N ALA A 92 4.83 4.63 -4.26
CA ALA A 92 3.55 4.21 -3.69
C ALA A 92 3.63 3.81 -2.20
N ARG A 93 4.72 3.16 -1.80
CA ARG A 93 4.96 2.73 -0.41
C ARG A 93 5.18 3.88 0.57
N ASP A 94 5.46 5.08 0.06
CA ASP A 94 5.80 6.26 0.87
C ASP A 94 4.66 7.29 0.91
N LEU A 95 3.55 7.02 0.19
CA LEU A 95 2.40 7.91 0.11
C LEU A 95 1.21 7.37 0.90
N PRO A 96 0.30 8.25 1.37
CA PRO A 96 -0.94 7.83 2.01
C PRO A 96 -1.93 7.27 0.98
N TRP A 97 -2.63 6.22 1.37
CA TRP A 97 -3.68 5.55 0.59
C TRP A 97 -5.03 5.70 1.27
N THR A 98 -6.09 5.70 0.49
CA THR A 98 -7.44 5.57 1.02
C THR A 98 -7.76 4.10 1.30
N LEU A 99 -8.58 3.87 2.33
CA LEU A 99 -9.03 2.54 2.73
C LEU A 99 -10.55 2.52 2.77
N GLU A 100 -11.16 1.49 2.19
CA GLU A 100 -12.59 1.22 2.30
C GLU A 100 -12.85 -0.28 2.47
N ALA A 101 -13.93 -0.62 3.15
CA ALA A 101 -14.41 -2.00 3.19
C ALA A 101 -15.13 -2.32 1.88
N LEU A 102 -14.97 -3.55 1.38
CA LEU A 102 -15.74 -4.02 0.24
C LEU A 102 -17.23 -4.20 0.64
N GLU A 103 -18.15 -3.93 -0.28
CA GLU A 103 -19.59 -3.99 -0.05
C GLU A 103 -20.06 -5.38 0.40
N ASP A 104 -19.42 -6.44 -0.10
CA ASP A 104 -19.70 -7.82 0.29
C ASP A 104 -19.12 -8.19 1.67
N GLY A 105 -18.36 -7.28 2.29
CA GLY A 105 -17.74 -7.48 3.61
C GLY A 105 -16.65 -8.53 3.65
N ARG A 106 -16.16 -9.00 2.49
CA ARG A 106 -15.16 -10.08 2.40
C ARG A 106 -13.73 -9.59 2.34
N GLY A 107 -13.52 -8.27 2.24
CA GLY A 107 -12.19 -7.71 2.13
C GLY A 107 -12.20 -6.20 2.31
N ILE A 108 -11.03 -5.64 2.02
CA ILE A 108 -10.79 -4.19 2.00
C ILE A 108 -10.18 -3.80 0.66
N ARG A 109 -10.41 -2.55 0.28
CA ARG A 109 -9.76 -1.92 -0.87
C ARG A 109 -8.85 -0.82 -0.38
N LEU A 110 -7.63 -0.84 -0.86
CA LEU A 110 -6.65 0.23 -0.68
C LEU A 110 -6.43 0.90 -2.03
N GLN A 111 -6.49 2.22 -2.08
CA GLN A 111 -6.38 2.96 -3.32
C GLN A 111 -5.41 4.14 -3.17
N LEU A 112 -4.44 4.21 -4.07
CA LEU A 112 -3.59 5.38 -4.28
C LEU A 112 -4.11 6.11 -5.52
N ARG A 113 -4.37 7.42 -5.38
CA ARG A 113 -4.75 8.30 -6.49
C ARG A 113 -3.57 9.16 -6.89
N ASP A 114 -3.58 9.56 -8.15
CA ASP A 114 -2.63 10.54 -8.67
C ASP A 114 -2.80 11.90 -7.94
N SER A 115 -1.70 12.60 -7.85
CA SER A 115 -1.57 13.89 -7.20
C SER A 115 -0.48 14.71 -7.89
N GLU A 116 -0.32 15.97 -7.52
CA GLU A 116 0.80 16.78 -8.02
C GLU A 116 2.15 16.10 -7.76
N THR A 117 2.30 15.45 -6.58
CA THR A 117 3.51 14.73 -6.21
C THR A 117 3.79 13.55 -7.14
N THR A 118 2.77 12.76 -7.48
CA THR A 118 2.95 11.60 -8.37
C THR A 118 3.16 12.06 -9.81
N TRP A 119 2.46 13.09 -10.28
CA TRP A 119 2.60 13.66 -11.61
C TRP A 119 4.01 14.22 -11.86
N ALA A 120 4.67 14.76 -10.83
CA ALA A 120 6.03 15.29 -10.93
C ALA A 120 7.08 14.24 -11.30
N VAL A 121 6.82 12.96 -10.99
CA VAL A 121 7.76 11.84 -11.21
C VAL A 121 7.21 10.74 -12.12
N TYR A 122 5.89 10.72 -12.31
CA TYR A 122 5.19 9.74 -13.13
C TYR A 122 3.94 10.38 -13.76
N PRO A 123 4.04 10.98 -14.96
CA PRO A 123 3.01 11.81 -15.56
C PRO A 123 1.90 10.97 -16.21
N PHE A 124 1.31 10.05 -15.45
CA PHE A 124 0.18 9.24 -15.86
C PHE A 124 -0.89 9.28 -14.78
N ALA A 125 -2.15 9.38 -15.21
CA ALA A 125 -3.27 9.21 -14.30
C ALA A 125 -3.20 7.79 -13.72
N THR A 126 -3.17 7.69 -12.39
CA THR A 126 -3.45 6.43 -11.71
C THR A 126 -4.96 6.32 -11.67
N ALA A 127 -5.52 5.44 -12.51
CA ALA A 127 -6.94 5.39 -12.77
C ALA A 127 -7.74 5.15 -11.49
N SER A 128 -8.42 6.18 -11.04
CA SER A 128 -9.56 6.02 -10.14
C SER A 128 -10.74 5.56 -10.99
N GLY A 129 -11.18 4.31 -10.81
CA GLY A 129 -12.50 3.90 -11.25
C GLY A 129 -12.60 2.99 -12.46
N LEU A 130 -11.56 2.28 -12.86
CA LEU A 130 -11.73 1.14 -13.78
C LEU A 130 -11.87 -0.16 -12.97
N PRO A 131 -12.79 -1.05 -13.37
CA PRO A 131 -12.86 -2.38 -12.79
C PRO A 131 -11.53 -3.12 -13.01
N ALA A 132 -11.18 -4.02 -12.13
CA ALA A 132 -9.92 -4.76 -12.06
C ALA A 132 -9.48 -5.54 -13.33
N SER A 133 -10.07 -5.27 -14.48
CA SER A 133 -9.83 -5.99 -15.74
C SER A 133 -8.98 -5.26 -16.77
N SER A 134 -8.58 -4.01 -16.56
CA SER A 134 -7.79 -3.29 -17.56
C SER A 134 -6.68 -2.42 -16.96
N GLY A 135 -5.67 -3.06 -16.45
CA GLY A 135 -4.29 -2.59 -16.46
C GLY A 135 -3.92 -1.39 -15.59
N ARG A 136 -3.02 -1.63 -14.65
CA ARG A 136 -2.08 -0.68 -14.02
C ARG A 136 -2.68 0.39 -13.10
N SER A 137 -3.62 0.02 -12.31
CA SER A 137 -3.98 0.74 -11.09
C SER A 137 -3.17 0.15 -9.93
N ALA A 138 -2.65 1.00 -9.05
CA ALA A 138 -2.09 0.54 -7.81
C ALA A 138 -3.20 0.21 -6.78
N ASP A 139 -4.28 -0.39 -7.24
CA ASP A 139 -5.37 -0.83 -6.39
C ASP A 139 -5.03 -2.22 -5.82
N GLN A 140 -5.15 -2.37 -4.53
CA GLN A 140 -5.12 -3.67 -3.87
C GLN A 140 -6.51 -4.00 -3.33
N ASN A 141 -7.03 -5.15 -3.76
CA ASN A 141 -8.16 -5.81 -3.12
C ASN A 141 -7.61 -7.00 -2.31
N ILE A 142 -7.87 -7.01 -1.01
CA ILE A 142 -7.41 -8.03 -0.07
C ILE A 142 -8.60 -8.68 0.64
#